data_722b4ddd80fb2886ed39ba5fff780818
#
_entry.id   722b4ddd80fb2886ed39ba5fff780818
#
_cell.length_a   1.000
_cell.length_b   1.000
_cell.length_c   1.000
_cell.angle_alpha   90.00
_cell.angle_beta   90.00
_cell.angle_gamma   90.00
#
_symmetry.space_group_name_H-M   'P 1'
#
loop_
_entity.id
_entity.type
_entity.pdbx_description
1 polymer ?
#
loop_
_entity_poly.entity_id
_entity_poly.type
_entity_poly.pdbx_seq_one_letter_code
_entity_poly.pdbx_strand_id
1 'polypeptide(L)'
;VIRTPEIITSDLQDLLTLVSSDDAPSGGSLVVFRDGKCIAEVSTGVAQTQQPWTADTLSLNYSTGKGVLATLVHVLVSNGVLDYDQAIAHYWPDFAANGKQDITLREVLSHQAGLFNIAALVDDSLELLAWDTMLARIAAMPIAEHILLGSAAKRRWKKTHPDADSSDSPNNLASPPHYQSVYSALVYGWVIGGLIEQATQLSLAAALRQYLTEPLGIAEACYFGVPTEQLGQVARLPRNFTMPLDKSERASFSEEQKQSLFKQFPAYDCWQARAEAWGIAKQHDLTAAQINRLYFDPRLMDLEAYKAALSPRGETPVNYHSIEVLQGCIPAANGVASAKALATIYAMLADKGVWQGKQIIDAATFAELSRIHVMGMDAVMPAVGSPTEPAIASMQWRLGYHRLPSPCHDTAHAFGHMGYNGSVAWCDPSRGLAVAYVHNHNGTMFSDIRQFALNEAILDLCDD
;
A
#
# COMPACT_ATOMS: atom_id res chain seq x y z
N VAL A 1 13.26 10.58 -28.15
CA VAL A 1 12.03 11.01 -28.88
C VAL A 1 10.95 11.27 -27.84
N ILE A 2 10.53 12.54 -27.71
CA ILE A 2 9.41 12.87 -26.80
C ILE A 2 8.16 12.15 -27.27
N ARG A 3 7.66 11.20 -26.48
CA ARG A 3 6.43 10.44 -26.79
C ARG A 3 5.21 11.32 -26.51
N THR A 4 4.27 11.35 -27.42
CA THR A 4 3.00 12.08 -27.21
C THR A 4 2.08 11.31 -26.26
N PRO A 5 1.12 11.99 -25.57
CA PRO A 5 0.14 11.32 -24.72
C PRO A 5 -0.65 10.23 -25.46
N GLU A 6 -0.94 10.38 -26.75
CA GLU A 6 -1.65 9.39 -27.55
C GLU A 6 -0.83 8.11 -27.72
N ILE A 7 0.49 8.23 -27.96
CA ILE A 7 1.40 7.09 -28.06
C ILE A 7 1.49 6.38 -26.71
N ILE A 8 1.70 7.14 -25.63
CA ILE A 8 1.76 6.61 -24.25
C ILE A 8 0.46 5.85 -23.92
N THR A 9 -0.71 6.45 -24.23
CA THR A 9 -2.00 5.81 -23.99
C THR A 9 -2.14 4.50 -24.77
N SER A 10 -1.75 4.48 -26.06
CA SER A 10 -1.80 3.26 -26.87
C SER A 10 -0.89 2.16 -26.32
N ASP A 11 0.36 2.50 -26.04
CA ASP A 11 1.36 1.54 -25.51
C ASP A 11 0.91 0.96 -24.15
N LEU A 12 0.34 1.80 -23.27
CA LEU A 12 -0.16 1.36 -21.98
C LEU A 12 -1.46 0.56 -22.08
N GLN A 13 -2.34 0.85 -23.06
CA GLN A 13 -3.54 0.05 -23.31
C GLN A 13 -3.16 -1.36 -23.78
N ASP A 14 -2.21 -1.47 -24.71
CA ASP A 14 -1.71 -2.74 -25.22
C ASP A 14 -1.05 -3.56 -24.10
N LEU A 15 -0.20 -2.90 -23.29
CA LEU A 15 0.46 -3.55 -22.16
C LEU A 15 -0.56 -4.00 -21.09
N LEU A 16 -1.52 -3.14 -20.72
CA LEU A 16 -2.54 -3.50 -19.73
C LEU A 16 -3.37 -4.72 -20.20
N THR A 17 -3.70 -4.78 -21.48
CA THR A 17 -4.39 -5.92 -22.09
C THR A 17 -3.51 -7.17 -22.05
N LEU A 18 -2.24 -7.03 -22.38
CA LEU A 18 -1.26 -8.12 -22.38
C LEU A 18 -1.06 -8.71 -20.97
N VAL A 19 -0.80 -7.87 -19.95
CA VAL A 19 -0.58 -8.34 -18.56
C VAL A 19 -1.83 -8.96 -17.93
N SER A 20 -3.01 -8.68 -18.47
CA SER A 20 -4.29 -9.22 -17.97
C SER A 20 -4.71 -10.51 -18.67
N SER A 21 -4.01 -10.93 -19.73
CA SER A 21 -4.44 -12.03 -20.62
C SER A 21 -4.45 -13.40 -19.95
N ASP A 22 -3.63 -13.63 -18.94
CA ASP A 22 -3.51 -14.92 -18.24
C ASP A 22 -4.61 -15.14 -17.17
N ASP A 23 -5.42 -14.13 -16.87
CA ASP A 23 -6.54 -14.19 -15.91
C ASP A 23 -7.84 -13.57 -16.50
N ALA A 24 -7.95 -13.51 -17.83
CA ALA A 24 -9.18 -13.05 -18.46
C ALA A 24 -10.39 -13.89 -18.02
N PRO A 25 -11.58 -13.30 -17.84
CA PRO A 25 -11.96 -11.94 -18.19
C PRO A 25 -11.76 -10.88 -17.08
N SER A 26 -11.01 -11.20 -16.02
CA SER A 26 -10.62 -10.19 -15.02
C SER A 26 -10.10 -8.94 -15.71
N GLY A 27 -10.22 -7.81 -15.03
CA GLY A 27 -9.81 -6.55 -15.60
C GLY A 27 -9.20 -5.61 -14.59
N GLY A 28 -8.89 -4.42 -15.07
CA GLY A 28 -8.35 -3.35 -14.27
C GLY A 28 -8.30 -2.05 -15.05
N SER A 29 -7.94 -1.00 -14.36
CA SER A 29 -7.67 0.31 -14.97
C SER A 29 -6.37 0.90 -14.43
N LEU A 30 -5.69 1.60 -15.34
CA LEU A 30 -4.46 2.33 -15.11
C LEU A 30 -4.67 3.78 -15.51
N VAL A 31 -4.33 4.70 -14.62
CA VAL A 31 -4.39 6.14 -14.86
C VAL A 31 -3.05 6.75 -14.55
N VAL A 32 -2.55 7.59 -15.48
CA VAL A 32 -1.26 8.25 -15.39
C VAL A 32 -1.44 9.76 -15.56
N PHE A 33 -0.95 10.53 -14.60
CA PHE A 33 -0.84 11.97 -14.68
C PHE A 33 0.63 12.38 -14.84
N ARG A 34 0.88 13.44 -15.61
CA ARG A 34 2.16 14.12 -15.67
C ARG A 34 1.92 15.62 -15.61
N ASP A 35 2.65 16.31 -14.72
CA ASP A 35 2.53 17.76 -14.49
C ASP A 35 1.07 18.21 -14.29
N GLY A 36 0.32 17.47 -13.46
CA GLY A 36 -1.08 17.72 -13.13
C GLY A 36 -2.09 17.43 -14.25
N LYS A 37 -1.65 16.87 -15.39
CA LYS A 37 -2.51 16.51 -16.53
C LYS A 37 -2.60 15.00 -16.68
N CYS A 38 -3.80 14.47 -16.89
CA CYS A 38 -3.98 13.07 -17.27
C CYS A 38 -3.41 12.84 -18.67
N ILE A 39 -2.39 11.98 -18.78
CA ILE A 39 -1.73 11.62 -20.05
C ILE A 39 -2.10 10.23 -20.54
N ALA A 40 -2.64 9.38 -19.68
CA ALA A 40 -3.21 8.09 -20.06
C ALA A 40 -4.31 7.68 -19.07
N GLU A 41 -5.41 7.18 -19.62
CA GLU A 41 -6.52 6.58 -18.90
C GLU A 41 -6.94 5.34 -19.69
N VAL A 42 -6.54 4.16 -19.22
CA VAL A 42 -6.73 2.88 -19.94
C VAL A 42 -7.38 1.84 -19.04
N SER A 43 -8.18 0.97 -19.64
CA SER A 43 -8.90 -0.08 -18.94
C SER A 43 -9.05 -1.33 -19.79
N THR A 44 -9.14 -2.49 -19.16
CA THR A 44 -9.34 -3.77 -19.84
C THR A 44 -10.20 -4.72 -18.99
N GLY A 45 -10.81 -5.71 -19.63
CA GLY A 45 -11.59 -6.75 -18.97
C GLY A 45 -12.89 -6.25 -18.36
N VAL A 46 -13.42 -6.97 -17.36
CA VAL A 46 -14.71 -6.70 -16.76
C VAL A 46 -14.66 -6.58 -15.25
N ALA A 47 -15.41 -5.63 -14.71
CA ALA A 47 -15.64 -5.44 -13.28
C ALA A 47 -16.60 -6.49 -12.70
N GLN A 48 -17.62 -6.86 -13.49
CA GLN A 48 -18.58 -7.94 -13.31
C GLN A 48 -19.04 -8.48 -14.67
N THR A 49 -19.77 -9.58 -14.68
CA THR A 49 -20.35 -10.10 -15.91
C THR A 49 -21.15 -9.00 -16.62
N GLN A 50 -20.87 -8.78 -17.92
CA GLN A 50 -21.49 -7.75 -18.76
C GLN A 50 -21.25 -6.29 -18.30
N GLN A 51 -20.35 -6.06 -17.36
CA GLN A 51 -19.97 -4.72 -16.91
C GLN A 51 -18.48 -4.49 -17.24
N PRO A 52 -18.15 -3.80 -18.33
CA PRO A 52 -16.77 -3.48 -18.68
C PRO A 52 -16.09 -2.67 -17.57
N TRP A 53 -14.79 -2.85 -17.43
CA TRP A 53 -13.98 -2.02 -16.55
C TRP A 53 -13.79 -0.62 -17.15
N THR A 54 -13.82 0.41 -16.31
CA THR A 54 -13.52 1.81 -16.66
C THR A 54 -12.61 2.43 -15.62
N ALA A 55 -12.04 3.59 -15.89
CA ALA A 55 -11.21 4.33 -14.92
C ALA A 55 -11.98 4.77 -13.66
N ASP A 56 -13.29 4.85 -13.74
CA ASP A 56 -14.19 5.20 -12.62
C ASP A 56 -14.72 3.98 -11.87
N THR A 57 -14.40 2.75 -12.32
CA THR A 57 -14.79 1.52 -11.63
C THR A 57 -14.19 1.48 -10.24
N LEU A 58 -15.03 1.33 -9.21
CA LEU A 58 -14.60 1.19 -7.82
C LEU A 58 -13.96 -0.20 -7.61
N SER A 59 -12.85 -0.24 -6.93
CA SER A 59 -12.15 -1.50 -6.63
C SER A 59 -11.59 -1.51 -5.22
N LEU A 60 -11.69 -2.67 -4.56
CA LEU A 60 -10.97 -2.94 -3.33
C LEU A 60 -9.47 -2.89 -3.63
N ASN A 61 -8.74 -2.04 -2.90
CA ASN A 61 -7.34 -1.75 -3.15
C ASN A 61 -6.40 -2.12 -1.99
N TYR A 62 -6.95 -2.77 -0.95
CA TYR A 62 -6.19 -3.22 0.22
C TYR A 62 -5.31 -2.10 0.82
N SER A 63 -4.03 -2.40 1.01
CA SER A 63 -3.08 -1.48 1.64
C SER A 63 -2.73 -0.24 0.80
N THR A 64 -3.11 -0.17 -0.48
CA THR A 64 -3.03 1.07 -1.26
C THR A 64 -3.84 2.18 -0.57
N GLY A 65 -4.94 1.83 0.11
CA GLY A 65 -5.74 2.74 0.94
C GLY A 65 -4.97 3.39 2.09
N LYS A 66 -3.86 2.80 2.58
CA LYS A 66 -3.02 3.46 3.60
C LYS A 66 -2.43 4.77 3.10
N GLY A 67 -2.10 4.85 1.80
CA GLY A 67 -1.64 6.09 1.20
C GLY A 67 -2.73 7.17 1.20
N VAL A 68 -3.99 6.79 1.00
CA VAL A 68 -5.13 7.72 1.14
C VAL A 68 -5.27 8.19 2.59
N LEU A 69 -5.21 7.27 3.54
CA LEU A 69 -5.30 7.57 4.96
C LEU A 69 -4.15 8.48 5.43
N ALA A 70 -2.92 8.20 4.97
CA ALA A 70 -1.76 9.04 5.23
C ALA A 70 -1.93 10.45 4.63
N THR A 71 -2.43 10.55 3.40
CA THR A 71 -2.68 11.84 2.75
C THR A 71 -3.69 12.67 3.55
N LEU A 72 -4.75 12.05 4.06
CA LEU A 72 -5.69 12.73 4.97
C LEU A 72 -4.99 13.28 6.22
N VAL A 73 -4.11 12.48 6.84
CA VAL A 73 -3.31 12.96 7.98
C VAL A 73 -2.47 14.18 7.61
N HIS A 74 -1.82 14.16 6.44
CA HIS A 74 -0.98 15.29 5.99
C HIS A 74 -1.80 16.55 5.74
N VAL A 75 -3.01 16.42 5.20
CA VAL A 75 -3.94 17.57 5.10
C VAL A 75 -4.30 18.11 6.48
N LEU A 76 -4.55 17.26 7.46
CA LEU A 76 -4.85 17.68 8.83
C LEU A 76 -3.63 18.32 9.52
N VAL A 77 -2.42 17.86 9.25
CA VAL A 77 -1.20 18.51 9.74
C VAL A 77 -1.02 19.88 9.08
N SER A 78 -1.17 19.97 7.78
CA SER A 78 -1.10 21.25 7.04
C SER A 78 -2.13 22.28 7.54
N ASN A 79 -3.29 21.81 8.01
CA ASN A 79 -4.33 22.65 8.60
C ASN A 79 -4.13 22.93 10.11
N GLY A 80 -3.04 22.44 10.70
CA GLY A 80 -2.76 22.64 12.14
C GLY A 80 -3.66 21.84 13.09
N VAL A 81 -4.40 20.83 12.58
CA VAL A 81 -5.24 19.95 13.40
C VAL A 81 -4.41 18.85 14.08
N LEU A 82 -3.38 18.36 13.40
CA LEU A 82 -2.43 17.35 13.88
C LEU A 82 -0.99 17.88 13.81
N ASP A 83 -0.10 17.27 14.56
CA ASP A 83 1.34 17.53 14.55
C ASP A 83 2.09 16.19 14.55
N TYR A 84 3.08 16.03 13.68
CA TYR A 84 3.85 14.78 13.56
C TYR A 84 4.60 14.40 14.84
N ASP A 85 5.09 15.39 15.58
CA ASP A 85 5.93 15.19 16.77
C ASP A 85 5.11 15.20 18.06
N GLN A 86 3.82 15.46 17.96
CA GLN A 86 2.89 15.36 19.09
C GLN A 86 2.57 13.87 19.36
N ALA A 87 2.53 13.50 20.65
CA ALA A 87 2.10 12.17 21.05
C ALA A 87 0.63 11.91 20.68
N ILE A 88 0.31 10.71 20.22
CA ILE A 88 -1.08 10.27 19.93
C ILE A 88 -1.98 10.51 21.15
N ALA A 89 -1.45 10.21 22.36
CA ALA A 89 -2.16 10.36 23.62
C ALA A 89 -2.60 11.82 23.94
N HIS A 90 -2.01 12.82 23.29
CA HIS A 90 -2.45 14.21 23.41
C HIS A 90 -3.86 14.41 22.83
N TYR A 91 -4.15 13.76 21.71
CA TYR A 91 -5.46 13.82 21.05
C TYR A 91 -6.40 12.73 21.54
N TRP A 92 -5.85 11.58 21.90
CA TRP A 92 -6.55 10.37 22.32
C TRP A 92 -6.00 9.87 23.66
N PRO A 93 -6.49 10.41 24.81
CA PRO A 93 -5.92 10.14 26.15
C PRO A 93 -5.87 8.65 26.52
N ASP A 94 -6.88 7.86 26.16
CA ASP A 94 -6.94 6.43 26.46
C ASP A 94 -5.82 5.65 25.76
N PHE A 95 -5.26 6.16 24.68
CA PHE A 95 -4.12 5.56 23.98
C PHE A 95 -2.85 5.52 24.83
N ALA A 96 -2.74 6.33 25.89
CA ALA A 96 -1.56 6.36 26.77
C ALA A 96 -1.31 5.04 27.51
N ALA A 97 -2.31 4.15 27.59
CA ALA A 97 -2.21 2.88 28.31
C ALA A 97 -1.04 2.01 27.83
N ASN A 98 -0.50 1.21 28.76
CA ASN A 98 0.55 0.24 28.51
C ASN A 98 1.84 0.81 27.87
N GLY A 99 2.25 2.01 28.33
CA GLY A 99 3.53 2.64 27.96
C GLY A 99 3.51 3.40 26.63
N LYS A 100 2.32 3.69 26.07
CA LYS A 100 2.17 4.37 24.78
C LYS A 100 2.07 5.91 24.87
N GLN A 101 2.18 6.49 26.06
CA GLN A 101 1.98 7.93 26.30
C GLN A 101 2.87 8.84 25.44
N ASP A 102 4.04 8.37 25.03
CA ASP A 102 5.03 9.13 24.27
C ASP A 102 5.12 8.74 22.79
N ILE A 103 4.25 7.84 22.32
CA ILE A 103 4.26 7.45 20.89
C ILE A 103 3.75 8.62 20.05
N THR A 104 4.59 9.07 19.13
CA THR A 104 4.28 10.19 18.23
C THR A 104 3.57 9.72 16.97
N LEU A 105 2.85 10.64 16.33
CA LEU A 105 2.25 10.40 15.00
C LEU A 105 3.32 10.01 13.97
N ARG A 106 4.49 10.63 14.02
CA ARG A 106 5.64 10.32 13.15
C ARG A 106 6.03 8.84 13.23
N GLU A 107 6.14 8.29 14.43
CA GLU A 107 6.52 6.90 14.65
C GLU A 107 5.46 5.91 14.15
N VAL A 108 4.18 6.26 14.26
CA VAL A 108 3.10 5.43 13.71
C VAL A 108 3.15 5.45 12.17
N LEU A 109 3.27 6.63 11.55
CA LEU A 109 3.31 6.79 10.10
C LEU A 109 4.54 6.12 9.46
N SER A 110 5.66 6.03 10.18
CA SER A 110 6.90 5.38 9.71
C SER A 110 7.04 3.91 10.16
N HIS A 111 5.99 3.31 10.72
CA HIS A 111 5.97 1.93 11.21
C HIS A 111 7.03 1.61 12.28
N GLN A 112 7.37 2.59 13.11
CA GLN A 112 8.37 2.48 14.18
C GLN A 112 7.77 2.41 15.59
N ALA A 113 6.44 2.46 15.72
CA ALA A 113 5.77 2.48 17.01
C ALA A 113 5.71 1.12 17.72
N GLY A 114 5.99 0.00 17.03
CA GLY A 114 5.87 -1.35 17.61
C GLY A 114 4.42 -1.82 17.78
N LEU A 115 3.46 -1.20 17.09
CA LEU A 115 2.03 -1.50 17.19
C LEU A 115 1.57 -2.23 15.92
N PHE A 116 1.72 -3.55 15.87
CA PHE A 116 1.40 -4.33 14.66
C PHE A 116 0.67 -5.65 14.94
N ASN A 117 0.63 -6.15 16.18
CA ASN A 117 0.17 -7.49 16.51
C ASN A 117 -1.37 -7.57 16.54
N ILE A 118 -1.99 -7.68 15.37
CA ILE A 118 -3.44 -7.88 15.25
C ILE A 118 -3.89 -9.24 15.80
N ALA A 119 -3.04 -10.26 15.72
CA ALA A 119 -3.35 -11.60 16.22
C ALA A 119 -3.58 -11.64 17.74
N ALA A 120 -3.06 -10.65 18.48
CA ALA A 120 -3.29 -10.54 19.92
C ALA A 120 -4.57 -9.75 20.28
N LEU A 121 -5.23 -9.12 19.31
CA LEU A 121 -6.36 -8.22 19.56
C LEU A 121 -7.73 -8.85 19.30
N VAL A 122 -7.80 -9.83 18.41
CA VAL A 122 -9.07 -10.44 17.99
C VAL A 122 -8.96 -11.96 17.96
N ASP A 123 -10.02 -12.62 18.36
CA ASP A 123 -10.15 -14.07 18.30
C ASP A 123 -10.98 -14.53 17.08
N ASP A 124 -11.82 -13.64 16.54
CA ASP A 124 -12.60 -13.86 15.31
C ASP A 124 -12.38 -12.70 14.34
N SER A 125 -12.26 -13.01 13.05
CA SER A 125 -12.02 -12.03 11.99
C SER A 125 -13.17 -11.01 11.81
N LEU A 126 -14.42 -11.37 12.16
CA LEU A 126 -15.56 -10.46 12.09
C LEU A 126 -15.53 -9.36 13.16
N GLU A 127 -14.79 -9.57 14.25
CA GLU A 127 -14.59 -8.54 15.29
C GLU A 127 -13.87 -7.29 14.74
N LEU A 128 -13.12 -7.43 13.64
CA LEU A 128 -12.47 -6.31 12.95
C LEU A 128 -13.47 -5.25 12.47
N LEU A 129 -14.74 -5.59 12.28
CA LEU A 129 -15.79 -4.66 11.85
C LEU A 129 -16.42 -3.89 13.01
N ALA A 130 -16.17 -4.30 14.24
CA ALA A 130 -16.69 -3.63 15.44
C ALA A 130 -15.83 -2.41 15.81
N TRP A 131 -16.05 -1.27 15.13
CA TRP A 131 -15.20 -0.08 15.17
C TRP A 131 -14.84 0.37 16.59
N ASP A 132 -15.84 0.67 17.45
CA ASP A 132 -15.59 1.15 18.80
C ASP A 132 -14.85 0.12 19.67
N THR A 133 -15.17 -1.16 19.50
CA THR A 133 -14.47 -2.26 20.18
C THR A 133 -13.01 -2.33 19.74
N MET A 134 -12.75 -2.19 18.44
CA MET A 134 -11.38 -2.18 17.94
C MET A 134 -10.60 -0.97 18.46
N LEU A 135 -11.20 0.23 18.48
CA LEU A 135 -10.54 1.41 19.06
C LEU A 135 -10.19 1.20 20.54
N ALA A 136 -11.10 0.64 21.33
CA ALA A 136 -10.84 0.32 22.74
C ALA A 136 -9.69 -0.70 22.90
N ARG A 137 -9.67 -1.77 22.07
CA ARG A 137 -8.58 -2.75 22.07
C ARG A 137 -7.24 -2.15 21.64
N ILE A 138 -7.24 -1.28 20.64
CA ILE A 138 -6.04 -0.54 20.20
C ILE A 138 -5.52 0.38 21.30
N ALA A 139 -6.41 1.12 21.97
CA ALA A 139 -6.03 1.96 23.11
C ALA A 139 -5.40 1.12 24.24
N ALA A 140 -5.88 -0.10 24.46
CA ALA A 140 -5.39 -1.00 25.50
C ALA A 140 -4.21 -1.90 25.06
N MET A 141 -3.87 -1.99 23.78
CA MET A 141 -2.81 -2.90 23.33
C MET A 141 -1.43 -2.51 23.88
N PRO A 142 -0.57 -3.50 24.26
CA PRO A 142 0.81 -3.21 24.59
C PRO A 142 1.68 -2.99 23.35
N ILE A 143 2.84 -2.36 23.53
CA ILE A 143 3.91 -2.34 22.53
C ILE A 143 4.48 -3.77 22.40
N ALA A 144 4.76 -4.23 21.20
CA ALA A 144 5.32 -5.58 20.99
C ALA A 144 6.70 -5.72 21.62
N GLU A 145 6.88 -6.78 22.42
CA GLU A 145 8.07 -6.99 23.24
C GLU A 145 9.29 -7.48 22.44
N HIS A 146 9.08 -8.25 21.39
CA HIS A 146 10.13 -9.06 20.75
C HIS A 146 10.83 -8.38 19.56
N ILE A 147 10.33 -7.26 19.06
CA ILE A 147 10.96 -6.54 17.94
C ILE A 147 11.38 -5.17 18.42
N LEU A 148 12.66 -5.08 18.80
CA LEU A 148 13.25 -3.83 19.24
C LEU A 148 13.54 -2.95 18.03
N LEU A 149 12.54 -2.18 17.65
CA LEU A 149 12.62 -1.14 16.65
C LEU A 149 13.44 0.02 17.21
N GLY A 150 14.37 0.54 16.50
CA GLY A 150 15.12 1.74 16.77
C GLY A 150 15.39 2.16 18.24
N SER A 151 16.17 3.18 18.45
CA SER A 151 16.57 3.62 19.80
C SER A 151 15.42 4.16 20.66
N ALA A 152 14.39 4.72 20.02
CA ALA A 152 13.24 5.28 20.74
C ALA A 152 12.32 4.17 21.28
N ALA A 153 12.00 3.15 20.48
CA ALA A 153 11.21 2.00 20.91
C ALA A 153 11.93 1.18 22.00
N LYS A 154 13.27 0.99 21.87
CA LYS A 154 14.09 0.38 22.92
C LYS A 154 14.00 1.13 24.24
N ARG A 155 14.05 2.47 24.23
CA ARG A 155 13.94 3.28 25.45
C ARG A 155 12.55 3.16 26.09
N ARG A 156 11.47 3.09 25.29
CA ARG A 156 10.11 2.91 25.83
C ARG A 156 9.94 1.53 26.44
N TRP A 157 10.39 0.50 25.73
CA TRP A 157 10.32 -0.87 26.22
C TRP A 157 11.07 -1.01 27.57
N LYS A 158 12.28 -0.46 27.71
CA LYS A 158 13.02 -0.44 28.99
C LYS A 158 12.27 0.30 30.11
N LYS A 159 11.49 1.35 29.80
CA LYS A 159 10.69 2.05 30.81
C LYS A 159 9.52 1.21 31.33
N THR A 160 8.92 0.41 30.46
CA THR A 160 7.78 -0.46 30.81
C THR A 160 8.20 -1.82 31.38
N HIS A 161 9.46 -2.22 31.16
CA HIS A 161 10.04 -3.48 31.62
C HIS A 161 11.38 -3.23 32.31
N PRO A 162 11.41 -2.55 33.49
CA PRO A 162 12.63 -2.14 34.16
C PRO A 162 13.51 -3.30 34.62
N ASP A 163 12.89 -4.47 34.86
CA ASP A 163 13.55 -5.68 35.36
C ASP A 163 13.98 -6.65 34.25
N ALA A 164 13.75 -6.33 32.97
CA ALA A 164 14.20 -7.15 31.87
C ALA A 164 15.72 -7.09 31.73
N ASP A 165 16.37 -8.21 32.06
CA ASP A 165 17.81 -8.31 32.00
C ASP A 165 18.32 -8.19 30.56
N SER A 166 19.35 -7.40 30.35
CA SER A 166 19.97 -7.16 29.03
C SER A 166 20.66 -8.41 28.45
N SER A 167 20.75 -9.50 29.25
CA SER A 167 21.31 -10.78 28.83
C SER A 167 20.36 -11.66 28.02
N ASP A 168 19.04 -11.46 28.14
CA ASP A 168 18.01 -12.17 27.34
C ASP A 168 17.62 -11.43 26.05
N SER A 169 18.36 -10.40 25.71
CA SER A 169 18.21 -9.74 24.43
C SER A 169 18.48 -10.74 23.29
N PRO A 170 17.62 -10.86 22.28
CA PRO A 170 17.84 -11.70 21.09
C PRO A 170 19.13 -11.36 20.31
N ASN A 171 19.94 -10.41 20.79
CA ASN A 171 21.26 -10.04 20.27
C ASN A 171 22.36 -11.12 20.51
N ASN A 172 22.07 -12.25 21.18
CA ASN A 172 23.01 -13.36 21.32
C ASN A 172 22.87 -14.46 20.25
N LEU A 173 21.90 -14.34 19.36
CA LEU A 173 21.88 -15.12 18.12
C LEU A 173 22.78 -14.38 17.12
N ALA A 174 23.70 -15.10 16.49
CA ALA A 174 24.60 -14.57 15.49
C ALA A 174 23.88 -13.61 14.53
N SER A 175 24.01 -12.31 14.81
CA SER A 175 23.45 -11.15 14.08
C SER A 175 22.17 -11.43 13.30
N PRO A 176 21.00 -11.47 13.94
CA PRO A 176 19.76 -11.33 13.18
C PRO A 176 19.75 -9.95 12.52
N PRO A 177 19.15 -9.80 11.35
CA PRO A 177 19.01 -8.50 10.72
C PRO A 177 18.33 -7.52 11.68
N HIS A 178 18.96 -6.38 11.94
CA HIS A 178 18.39 -5.35 12.80
C HIS A 178 17.25 -4.66 12.06
N TYR A 179 16.01 -5.08 12.30
CA TYR A 179 14.84 -4.41 11.79
C TYR A 179 14.70 -3.01 12.41
N GLN A 180 14.47 -2.01 11.57
CA GLN A 180 14.26 -0.62 12.01
C GLN A 180 12.77 -0.24 12.00
N SER A 181 11.94 -1.04 11.33
CA SER A 181 10.49 -0.91 11.29
C SER A 181 9.82 -2.29 11.31
N VAL A 182 8.55 -2.29 11.68
CA VAL A 182 7.66 -3.43 11.50
C VAL A 182 6.37 -2.92 10.88
N TYR A 183 6.14 -3.24 9.64
CA TYR A 183 4.95 -2.84 8.93
C TYR A 183 3.68 -3.23 9.68
N SER A 184 2.97 -2.24 10.16
CA SER A 184 1.70 -2.39 10.87
C SER A 184 0.57 -2.60 9.85
N ALA A 185 0.42 -3.84 9.38
CA ALA A 185 -0.41 -4.14 8.22
C ALA A 185 -1.90 -3.85 8.45
N LEU A 186 -2.43 -4.11 9.64
CA LEU A 186 -3.84 -3.89 9.99
C LEU A 186 -4.01 -2.86 11.10
N VAL A 187 -3.25 -2.97 12.18
CA VAL A 187 -3.36 -2.09 13.38
C VAL A 187 -3.21 -0.61 13.02
N TYR A 188 -2.34 -0.29 12.07
CA TYR A 188 -2.14 1.08 11.56
C TYR A 188 -3.46 1.81 11.26
N GLY A 189 -4.43 1.13 10.64
CA GLY A 189 -5.69 1.75 10.22
C GLY A 189 -6.53 2.25 11.38
N TRP A 190 -6.62 1.50 12.47
CA TRP A 190 -7.38 1.92 13.67
C TRP A 190 -6.62 2.96 14.49
N VAL A 191 -5.28 2.87 14.58
CA VAL A 191 -4.49 3.91 15.27
C VAL A 191 -4.69 5.25 14.57
N ILE A 192 -4.53 5.31 13.26
CA ILE A 192 -4.68 6.55 12.48
C ILE A 192 -6.15 6.97 12.39
N GLY A 193 -7.08 6.03 12.14
CA GLY A 193 -8.50 6.34 12.07
C GLY A 193 -9.06 6.86 13.39
N GLY A 194 -8.72 6.22 14.51
CA GLY A 194 -9.10 6.67 15.84
C GLY A 194 -8.50 8.05 16.19
N LEU A 195 -7.22 8.27 15.86
CA LEU A 195 -6.60 9.59 16.03
C LEU A 195 -7.33 10.68 15.22
N ILE A 196 -7.70 10.42 13.98
CA ILE A 196 -8.44 11.37 13.14
C ILE A 196 -9.78 11.70 13.78
N GLU A 197 -10.54 10.70 14.25
CA GLU A 197 -11.83 10.91 14.89
C GLU A 197 -11.69 11.72 16.19
N GLN A 198 -10.68 11.41 17.02
CA GLN A 198 -10.44 12.17 18.25
C GLN A 198 -10.02 13.62 17.99
N ALA A 199 -9.19 13.87 16.98
CA ALA A 199 -8.69 15.20 16.66
C ALA A 199 -9.73 16.07 15.95
N THR A 200 -10.57 15.48 15.09
CA THR A 200 -11.53 16.22 14.26
C THR A 200 -12.95 16.25 14.82
N GLN A 201 -13.28 15.33 15.73
CA GLN A 201 -14.64 15.07 16.23
C GLN A 201 -15.62 14.68 15.10
N LEU A 202 -15.10 14.15 14.00
CA LEU A 202 -15.85 13.63 12.86
C LEU A 202 -15.61 12.11 12.75
N SER A 203 -16.56 11.37 12.19
CA SER A 203 -16.26 10.00 11.78
C SER A 203 -15.16 9.99 10.72
N LEU A 204 -14.39 8.89 10.63
CA LEU A 204 -13.33 8.76 9.61
C LEU A 204 -13.84 9.03 8.20
N ALA A 205 -15.03 8.52 7.85
CA ALA A 205 -15.66 8.75 6.54
C ALA A 205 -15.98 10.25 6.31
N ALA A 206 -16.50 10.94 7.33
CA ALA A 206 -16.80 12.36 7.24
C ALA A 206 -15.52 13.20 7.14
N ALA A 207 -14.48 12.87 7.92
CA ALA A 207 -13.18 13.54 7.84
C ALA A 207 -12.52 13.32 6.48
N LEU A 208 -12.54 12.10 5.94
CA LEU A 208 -12.05 11.78 4.60
C LEU A 208 -12.74 12.63 3.55
N ARG A 209 -14.07 12.69 3.61
CA ARG A 209 -14.88 13.47 2.68
C ARG A 209 -14.55 14.96 2.74
N GLN A 210 -14.64 15.54 3.94
CA GLN A 210 -14.49 16.98 4.15
C GLN A 210 -13.08 17.50 3.83
N TYR A 211 -12.05 16.79 4.26
CA TYR A 211 -10.67 17.29 4.21
C TYR A 211 -9.90 16.84 2.97
N LEU A 212 -10.28 15.73 2.33
CA LEU A 212 -9.52 15.20 1.20
C LEU A 212 -10.36 15.03 -0.07
N THR A 213 -11.44 14.24 -0.03
CA THR A 213 -12.07 13.80 -1.28
C THR A 213 -12.96 14.86 -1.92
N GLU A 214 -13.68 15.68 -1.16
CA GLU A 214 -14.41 16.84 -1.70
C GLU A 214 -13.48 17.92 -2.26
N PRO A 215 -12.41 18.35 -1.54
CA PRO A 215 -11.46 19.31 -2.10
C PRO A 215 -10.78 18.88 -3.39
N LEU A 216 -10.62 17.57 -3.61
CA LEU A 216 -10.05 17.00 -4.83
C LEU A 216 -11.09 16.65 -5.90
N GLY A 217 -12.39 16.74 -5.61
CA GLY A 217 -13.48 16.43 -6.54
C GLY A 217 -13.69 14.92 -6.76
N ILE A 218 -13.35 14.08 -5.80
CA ILE A 218 -13.41 12.61 -5.89
C ILE A 218 -14.25 11.97 -4.77
N ALA A 219 -15.16 12.71 -4.17
CA ALA A 219 -15.93 12.29 -2.99
C ALA A 219 -16.76 11.01 -3.20
N GLU A 220 -17.18 10.74 -4.44
CA GLU A 220 -17.99 9.56 -4.80
C GLU A 220 -17.14 8.41 -5.37
N ALA A 221 -15.82 8.48 -5.24
CA ALA A 221 -14.89 7.55 -5.86
C ALA A 221 -13.79 7.01 -4.93
N CYS A 222 -13.86 7.28 -3.62
CA CYS A 222 -12.87 6.84 -2.64
C CYS A 222 -13.49 6.71 -1.24
N TYR A 223 -13.43 5.49 -0.66
CA TYR A 223 -14.14 5.14 0.57
C TYR A 223 -13.32 4.26 1.51
N PHE A 224 -13.56 4.42 2.82
CA PHE A 224 -13.42 3.40 3.86
C PHE A 224 -14.83 3.12 4.40
N GLY A 225 -15.42 1.98 3.98
CA GLY A 225 -16.84 1.70 4.12
C GLY A 225 -17.65 2.26 2.95
N VAL A 226 -17.98 1.38 2.00
CA VAL A 226 -18.72 1.75 0.78
C VAL A 226 -20.20 1.97 1.09
N PRO A 227 -20.80 3.10 0.73
CA PRO A 227 -22.23 3.32 0.87
C PRO A 227 -23.06 2.27 0.09
N THR A 228 -24.23 1.93 0.61
CA THR A 228 -25.09 0.88 0.02
C THR A 228 -25.40 1.13 -1.46
N GLU A 229 -25.64 2.38 -1.83
CA GLU A 229 -25.92 2.80 -3.21
C GLU A 229 -24.75 2.64 -4.17
N GLN A 230 -23.52 2.58 -3.66
CA GLN A 230 -22.29 2.42 -4.44
C GLN A 230 -21.81 0.96 -4.53
N LEU A 231 -22.36 0.02 -3.76
CA LEU A 231 -21.93 -1.37 -3.77
C LEU A 231 -21.99 -2.04 -5.14
N GLY A 232 -22.99 -1.65 -5.94
CA GLY A 232 -23.14 -2.16 -7.31
C GLY A 232 -22.05 -1.72 -8.29
N GLN A 233 -21.29 -0.68 -7.95
CA GLN A 233 -20.19 -0.14 -8.76
C GLN A 233 -18.82 -0.76 -8.38
N VAL A 234 -18.77 -1.55 -7.30
CA VAL A 234 -17.51 -2.17 -6.83
C VAL A 234 -17.24 -3.42 -7.65
N ALA A 235 -16.07 -3.47 -8.28
CA ALA A 235 -15.60 -4.63 -9.00
C ALA A 235 -15.48 -5.85 -8.08
N ARG A 236 -15.85 -7.03 -8.59
CA ARG A 236 -15.80 -8.30 -7.86
C ARG A 236 -14.76 -9.22 -8.49
N LEU A 237 -14.22 -10.11 -7.70
CA LEU A 237 -13.43 -11.22 -8.25
C LEU A 237 -14.31 -12.07 -9.16
N PRO A 238 -13.80 -12.60 -10.29
CA PRO A 238 -14.59 -13.40 -11.23
C PRO A 238 -15.35 -14.56 -10.59
N ARG A 239 -14.79 -15.17 -9.56
CA ARG A 239 -15.46 -16.24 -8.79
C ARG A 239 -16.70 -15.76 -8.00
N ASN A 240 -16.82 -14.47 -7.77
CA ASN A 240 -17.88 -13.82 -6.99
C ASN A 240 -18.84 -13.01 -7.89
N PHE A 241 -18.78 -13.17 -9.21
CA PHE A 241 -19.68 -12.49 -10.14
C PHE A 241 -21.13 -12.91 -9.88
N THR A 242 -22.05 -11.96 -9.99
CA THR A 242 -23.48 -12.18 -9.78
C THR A 242 -24.03 -13.22 -10.78
N MET A 243 -23.52 -13.20 -12.01
CA MET A 243 -23.75 -14.22 -13.03
C MET A 243 -22.44 -15.03 -13.18
N PRO A 244 -22.41 -16.28 -12.69
CA PRO A 244 -21.21 -17.10 -12.75
C PRO A 244 -20.72 -17.31 -14.18
N LEU A 245 -19.42 -17.22 -14.37
CA LEU A 245 -18.76 -17.55 -15.64
C LEU A 245 -18.64 -19.06 -15.81
N ASP A 246 -18.79 -19.53 -17.04
CA ASP A 246 -18.40 -20.89 -17.40
C ASP A 246 -16.86 -21.03 -17.25
N LYS A 247 -16.39 -22.25 -16.95
CA LYS A 247 -14.94 -22.53 -16.86
C LYS A 247 -14.20 -22.25 -18.18
N SER A 248 -14.88 -22.42 -19.32
CA SER A 248 -14.35 -22.13 -20.65
C SER A 248 -14.16 -20.64 -20.94
N GLU A 249 -14.80 -19.76 -20.15
CA GLU A 249 -14.68 -18.29 -20.27
C GLU A 249 -13.48 -17.73 -19.51
N ARG A 250 -12.74 -18.56 -18.79
CA ARG A 250 -11.58 -18.15 -17.97
C ARG A 250 -10.29 -18.62 -18.61
N ALA A 251 -9.35 -17.70 -18.77
CA ALA A 251 -8.00 -18.05 -19.17
C ALA A 251 -7.33 -18.93 -18.10
N SER A 252 -6.55 -19.90 -18.56
CA SER A 252 -5.76 -20.78 -17.70
C SER A 252 -4.44 -21.08 -18.40
N PHE A 253 -3.41 -20.27 -18.08
CA PHE A 253 -2.08 -20.42 -18.68
C PHE A 253 -1.23 -21.43 -17.91
N SER A 254 -0.50 -22.30 -18.62
CA SER A 254 0.57 -23.11 -18.04
C SER A 254 1.74 -22.20 -17.61
N GLU A 255 2.68 -22.75 -16.81
CA GLU A 255 3.88 -22.00 -16.44
C GLU A 255 4.74 -21.60 -17.65
N GLU A 256 4.84 -22.48 -18.68
CA GLU A 256 5.55 -22.13 -19.91
C GLU A 256 4.84 -21.01 -20.69
N GLN A 257 3.51 -21.01 -20.71
CA GLN A 257 2.74 -19.93 -21.34
C GLN A 257 2.93 -18.61 -20.61
N LYS A 258 2.96 -18.62 -19.26
CA LYS A 258 3.25 -17.43 -18.45
C LYS A 258 4.67 -16.91 -18.69
N GLN A 259 5.68 -17.79 -18.71
CA GLN A 259 7.05 -17.40 -19.03
C GLN A 259 7.17 -16.80 -20.43
N SER A 260 6.45 -17.37 -21.41
CA SER A 260 6.37 -16.80 -22.77
C SER A 260 5.67 -15.44 -22.80
N LEU A 261 4.66 -15.24 -21.95
CA LEU A 261 3.98 -13.95 -21.78
C LEU A 261 4.95 -12.92 -21.19
N PHE A 262 5.69 -13.26 -20.12
CA PHE A 262 6.60 -12.35 -19.45
C PHE A 262 7.70 -11.80 -20.36
N LYS A 263 8.18 -12.60 -21.32
CA LYS A 263 9.17 -12.17 -22.34
C LYS A 263 8.67 -11.04 -23.23
N GLN A 264 7.37 -10.82 -23.29
CA GLN A 264 6.78 -9.75 -24.09
C GLN A 264 6.69 -8.42 -23.30
N PHE A 265 6.97 -8.42 -21.98
CA PHE A 265 6.93 -7.20 -21.19
C PHE A 265 8.18 -6.36 -21.42
N PRO A 266 8.07 -5.03 -21.55
CA PRO A 266 9.20 -4.14 -21.77
C PRO A 266 10.33 -4.30 -20.75
N ALA A 267 9.99 -4.59 -19.49
CA ALA A 267 10.95 -4.76 -18.41
C ALA A 267 11.70 -6.10 -18.39
N TYR A 268 11.35 -7.05 -19.28
CA TYR A 268 11.86 -8.44 -19.16
C TYR A 268 13.38 -8.54 -19.26
N ASP A 269 14.01 -7.84 -20.20
CA ASP A 269 15.48 -7.88 -20.37
C ASP A 269 16.20 -7.32 -19.14
N CYS A 270 15.67 -6.25 -18.55
CA CYS A 270 16.19 -5.71 -17.29
C CYS A 270 16.04 -6.72 -16.15
N TRP A 271 14.86 -7.32 -15.99
CA TRP A 271 14.62 -8.33 -14.96
C TRP A 271 15.58 -9.51 -15.09
N GLN A 272 15.81 -9.99 -16.32
CA GLN A 272 16.74 -11.08 -16.57
C GLN A 272 18.17 -10.70 -16.18
N ALA A 273 18.64 -9.55 -16.61
CA ALA A 273 19.98 -9.06 -16.27
C ALA A 273 20.16 -8.89 -14.74
N ARG A 274 19.14 -8.39 -14.04
CA ARG A 274 19.18 -8.25 -12.57
C ARG A 274 19.10 -9.59 -11.86
N ALA A 275 18.24 -10.51 -12.31
CA ALA A 275 18.14 -11.84 -11.75
C ALA A 275 19.46 -12.63 -11.85
N GLU A 276 20.17 -12.50 -12.96
CA GLU A 276 21.50 -13.08 -13.16
C GLU A 276 22.53 -12.41 -12.23
N ALA A 277 22.59 -11.07 -12.22
CA ALA A 277 23.53 -10.31 -11.41
C ALA A 277 23.38 -10.56 -9.89
N TRP A 278 22.14 -10.77 -9.43
CA TRP A 278 21.83 -11.03 -8.01
C TRP A 278 21.77 -12.52 -7.65
N GLY A 279 22.07 -13.41 -8.60
CA GLY A 279 22.08 -14.86 -8.38
C GLY A 279 20.70 -15.46 -8.11
N ILE A 280 19.62 -14.79 -8.56
CA ILE A 280 18.24 -15.27 -8.43
C ILE A 280 17.92 -16.34 -9.47
N ALA A 281 18.40 -16.16 -10.70
CA ALA A 281 18.25 -17.10 -11.80
C ALA A 281 19.58 -17.28 -12.54
N LYS A 282 19.76 -18.46 -13.19
CA LYS A 282 20.90 -18.76 -14.07
C LYS A 282 20.36 -19.14 -15.44
N GLN A 283 20.46 -18.24 -16.42
CA GLN A 283 20.24 -18.48 -17.86
C GLN A 283 18.95 -19.26 -18.24
N HIS A 284 17.85 -19.07 -17.56
CA HIS A 284 16.55 -19.67 -17.87
C HIS A 284 15.45 -18.61 -17.85
N ASP A 285 14.34 -18.94 -18.47
CA ASP A 285 13.15 -18.10 -18.46
C ASP A 285 12.69 -17.82 -17.01
N LEU A 286 12.41 -16.56 -16.73
CA LEU A 286 12.02 -16.15 -15.39
C LEU A 286 10.60 -16.61 -15.04
N THR A 287 10.45 -17.16 -13.85
CA THR A 287 9.13 -17.40 -13.22
C THR A 287 8.65 -16.14 -12.50
N ALA A 288 7.32 -16.04 -12.25
CA ALA A 288 6.76 -14.96 -11.46
C ALA A 288 7.42 -14.83 -10.07
N ALA A 289 7.75 -15.97 -9.43
CA ALA A 289 8.43 -15.96 -8.13
C ALA A 289 9.86 -15.38 -8.22
N GLN A 290 10.59 -15.62 -9.30
CA GLN A 290 11.91 -15.04 -9.51
C GLN A 290 11.84 -13.54 -9.79
N ILE A 291 10.86 -13.09 -10.59
CA ILE A 291 10.61 -11.67 -10.82
C ILE A 291 10.23 -10.99 -9.51
N ASN A 292 9.31 -11.56 -8.73
CA ASN A 292 8.93 -11.00 -7.41
C ASN A 292 10.13 -10.84 -6.47
N ARG A 293 11.10 -11.76 -6.50
CA ARG A 293 12.33 -11.66 -5.69
C ARG A 293 13.24 -10.50 -6.07
N LEU A 294 13.07 -9.87 -7.22
CA LEU A 294 13.75 -8.62 -7.58
C LEU A 294 13.18 -7.42 -6.80
N TYR A 295 11.98 -7.54 -6.27
CA TYR A 295 11.27 -6.48 -5.54
C TYR A 295 11.19 -6.77 -4.05
N PHE A 296 10.90 -8.02 -3.67
CA PHE A 296 10.77 -8.48 -2.29
C PHE A 296 11.46 -9.82 -2.09
N ASP A 297 12.34 -9.91 -1.12
CA ASP A 297 12.96 -11.19 -0.76
C ASP A 297 12.32 -11.76 0.53
N PRO A 298 11.39 -12.70 0.43
CA PRO A 298 10.71 -13.26 1.60
C PRO A 298 11.65 -14.00 2.57
N ARG A 299 12.90 -14.31 2.17
CA ARG A 299 13.91 -14.89 3.05
C ARG A 299 14.43 -13.91 4.11
N LEU A 300 14.20 -12.61 3.90
CA LEU A 300 14.58 -11.53 4.82
C LEU A 300 13.45 -11.17 5.79
N MET A 301 12.29 -11.79 5.64
CA MET A 301 11.11 -11.51 6.44
C MET A 301 11.14 -12.27 7.76
N ASP A 302 10.70 -11.63 8.84
CA ASP A 302 10.36 -12.30 10.08
C ASP A 302 8.94 -12.89 9.97
N LEU A 303 8.84 -14.22 9.90
CA LEU A 303 7.58 -14.92 9.71
C LEU A 303 6.61 -14.77 10.89
N GLU A 304 7.12 -14.60 12.12
CA GLU A 304 6.27 -14.40 13.30
C GLU A 304 5.68 -12.98 13.26
N ALA A 305 6.50 -11.97 12.97
CA ALA A 305 6.04 -10.61 12.79
C ALA A 305 5.03 -10.50 11.62
N TYR A 306 5.30 -11.17 10.51
CA TYR A 306 4.38 -11.21 9.36
C TYR A 306 3.02 -11.78 9.74
N LYS A 307 2.99 -12.94 10.40
CA LYS A 307 1.74 -13.57 10.85
C LYS A 307 1.03 -12.68 11.87
N ALA A 308 1.76 -12.13 12.83
CA ALA A 308 1.18 -11.25 13.85
C ALA A 308 0.56 -9.98 13.25
N ALA A 309 1.16 -9.41 12.19
CA ALA A 309 0.72 -8.17 11.56
C ALA A 309 -0.46 -8.36 10.58
N LEU A 310 -0.55 -9.51 9.89
CA LEU A 310 -1.50 -9.72 8.80
C LEU A 310 -2.62 -10.72 9.11
N SER A 311 -2.44 -11.60 10.10
CA SER A 311 -3.36 -12.71 10.33
C SER A 311 -4.08 -12.56 11.68
N PRO A 312 -5.29 -12.01 11.69
CA PRO A 312 -6.17 -12.10 12.86
C PRO A 312 -6.32 -13.56 13.27
N ARG A 313 -6.51 -13.84 14.56
CA ARG A 313 -6.87 -15.18 15.00
C ARG A 313 -8.27 -15.52 14.51
N GLY A 314 -8.58 -16.81 14.48
CA GLY A 314 -9.88 -17.33 14.07
C GLY A 314 -9.78 -18.40 13.00
N GLU A 315 -10.82 -19.23 12.88
CA GLU A 315 -10.87 -20.32 11.91
C GLU A 315 -11.21 -19.83 10.50
N THR A 316 -11.89 -18.69 10.40
CA THR A 316 -12.37 -18.15 9.12
C THR A 316 -11.55 -16.91 8.72
N PRO A 317 -10.83 -16.94 7.58
CA PRO A 317 -10.17 -15.76 7.05
C PRO A 317 -11.15 -14.63 6.71
N VAL A 318 -10.72 -13.39 6.83
CA VAL A 318 -11.50 -12.23 6.40
C VAL A 318 -11.81 -12.32 4.91
N ASN A 319 -13.10 -12.30 4.55
CA ASN A 319 -13.54 -12.16 3.18
C ASN A 319 -13.68 -10.66 2.83
N TYR A 320 -12.61 -10.03 2.38
CA TYR A 320 -12.60 -8.60 2.03
C TYR A 320 -13.56 -8.21 0.89
N HIS A 321 -14.06 -9.19 0.12
CA HIS A 321 -15.04 -8.97 -0.96
C HIS A 321 -16.49 -9.21 -0.52
N SER A 322 -16.74 -9.52 0.76
CA SER A 322 -18.10 -9.61 1.28
C SER A 322 -18.71 -8.22 1.44
N ILE A 323 -20.05 -8.16 1.37
CA ILE A 323 -20.78 -6.89 1.50
C ILE A 323 -20.51 -6.27 2.87
N GLU A 324 -20.50 -7.09 3.93
CA GLU A 324 -20.26 -6.65 5.32
C GLU A 324 -18.89 -5.97 5.45
N VAL A 325 -17.86 -6.56 4.85
CA VAL A 325 -16.51 -5.98 4.92
C VAL A 325 -16.37 -4.76 4.02
N LEU A 326 -17.00 -4.75 2.83
CA LEU A 326 -16.97 -3.58 1.95
C LEU A 326 -17.68 -2.37 2.57
N GLN A 327 -18.77 -2.59 3.32
CA GLN A 327 -19.51 -1.54 4.04
C GLN A 327 -18.89 -1.19 5.40
N GLY A 328 -18.14 -2.12 5.99
CA GLY A 328 -17.44 -1.92 7.25
C GLY A 328 -16.17 -1.08 7.09
N CYS A 329 -15.49 -0.80 8.21
CA CYS A 329 -14.28 0.02 8.22
C CYS A 329 -13.10 -0.76 8.81
N ILE A 330 -12.19 -1.20 7.94
CA ILE A 330 -10.86 -1.75 8.26
C ILE A 330 -9.84 -0.87 7.50
N PRO A 331 -9.53 0.35 7.98
CA PRO A 331 -8.97 1.41 7.13
C PRO A 331 -7.64 1.08 6.47
N ALA A 332 -6.88 0.13 7.05
CA ALA A 332 -5.60 -0.31 6.51
C ALA A 332 -5.73 -1.38 5.40
N ALA A 333 -6.93 -1.95 5.17
CA ALA A 333 -7.08 -3.13 4.33
C ALA A 333 -8.32 -3.13 3.42
N ASN A 334 -9.37 -2.36 3.71
CA ASN A 334 -10.58 -2.38 2.90
C ASN A 334 -10.88 -1.05 2.19
N GLY A 335 -9.87 -0.26 1.90
CA GLY A 335 -10.01 0.91 1.04
C GLY A 335 -10.59 0.51 -0.32
N VAL A 336 -11.59 1.27 -0.80
CA VAL A 336 -12.22 1.11 -2.11
C VAL A 336 -12.12 2.43 -2.85
N ALA A 337 -11.53 2.41 -4.03
CA ALA A 337 -11.41 3.61 -4.86
C ALA A 337 -11.32 3.26 -6.34
N SER A 338 -11.60 4.23 -7.20
CA SER A 338 -11.27 4.13 -8.62
C SER A 338 -9.80 4.45 -8.88
N ALA A 339 -9.25 3.97 -10.00
CA ALA A 339 -7.90 4.33 -10.42
C ALA A 339 -7.76 5.85 -10.59
N LYS A 340 -8.76 6.49 -11.16
CA LYS A 340 -8.79 7.93 -11.36
C LYS A 340 -8.75 8.72 -10.06
N ALA A 341 -9.51 8.28 -9.04
CA ALA A 341 -9.50 8.92 -7.74
C ALA A 341 -8.13 8.79 -7.05
N LEU A 342 -7.55 7.60 -7.05
CA LEU A 342 -6.21 7.38 -6.50
C LEU A 342 -5.16 8.22 -7.25
N ALA A 343 -5.16 8.18 -8.59
CA ALA A 343 -4.23 8.97 -9.40
C ALA A 343 -4.37 10.48 -9.15
N THR A 344 -5.59 10.97 -8.89
CA THR A 344 -5.83 12.39 -8.53
C THR A 344 -5.16 12.75 -7.19
N ILE A 345 -5.28 11.89 -6.17
CA ILE A 345 -4.60 12.10 -4.88
C ILE A 345 -3.08 12.18 -5.09
N TYR A 346 -2.52 11.26 -5.85
CA TYR A 346 -1.09 11.22 -6.09
C TYR A 346 -0.61 12.29 -7.09
N ALA A 347 -1.47 12.78 -7.99
CA ALA A 347 -1.16 13.94 -8.83
C ALA A 347 -1.03 15.22 -7.99
N MET A 348 -1.88 15.41 -6.99
CA MET A 348 -1.74 16.47 -6.00
C MET A 348 -0.40 16.35 -5.23
N LEU A 349 0.00 15.13 -4.85
CA LEU A 349 1.30 14.90 -4.20
C LEU A 349 2.48 15.10 -5.17
N ALA A 350 2.36 14.71 -6.44
CA ALA A 350 3.37 14.97 -7.47
C ALA A 350 3.63 16.47 -7.69
N ASP A 351 2.59 17.29 -7.58
CA ASP A 351 2.66 18.76 -7.61
C ASP A 351 2.88 19.37 -6.22
N LYS A 352 3.54 18.62 -5.33
CA LYS A 352 3.98 19.08 -4.00
C LYS A 352 2.86 19.67 -3.13
N GLY A 353 1.69 19.04 -3.18
CA GLY A 353 0.54 19.43 -2.36
C GLY A 353 -0.43 20.40 -3.05
N VAL A 354 -0.27 20.66 -4.33
CA VAL A 354 -1.16 21.54 -5.10
C VAL A 354 -2.08 20.74 -6.01
N TRP A 355 -3.35 21.10 -6.06
CA TRP A 355 -4.30 20.54 -7.00
C TRP A 355 -5.10 21.65 -7.68
N GLN A 356 -5.06 21.71 -9.00
CA GLN A 356 -5.74 22.72 -9.82
C GLN A 356 -5.51 24.15 -9.31
N GLY A 357 -4.25 24.45 -8.95
CA GLY A 357 -3.84 25.77 -8.44
C GLY A 357 -4.20 26.05 -6.98
N LYS A 358 -4.87 25.11 -6.28
CA LYS A 358 -5.20 25.23 -4.88
C LYS A 358 -4.21 24.44 -4.02
N GLN A 359 -3.64 25.08 -3.01
CA GLN A 359 -2.81 24.43 -2.00
C GLN A 359 -3.68 23.56 -1.11
N ILE A 360 -3.45 22.24 -1.11
CA ILE A 360 -4.11 21.24 -0.27
C ILE A 360 -3.20 20.85 0.90
N ILE A 361 -1.89 20.71 0.64
CA ILE A 361 -0.85 20.43 1.63
C ILE A 361 0.23 21.48 1.49
N ASP A 362 0.60 22.18 2.57
CA ASP A 362 1.62 23.22 2.56
C ASP A 362 3.03 22.66 2.29
N ALA A 363 3.94 23.54 1.89
CA ALA A 363 5.29 23.16 1.48
C ALA A 363 6.12 22.52 2.62
N ALA A 364 5.93 22.93 3.88
CA ALA A 364 6.66 22.39 5.01
C ALA A 364 6.19 20.97 5.32
N THR A 365 4.87 20.76 5.33
CA THR A 365 4.26 19.43 5.47
C THR A 365 4.68 18.50 4.34
N PHE A 366 4.69 19.02 3.08
CA PHE A 366 5.13 18.22 1.93
C PHE A 366 6.62 17.81 2.04
N ALA A 367 7.50 18.72 2.43
CA ALA A 367 8.91 18.42 2.62
C ALA A 367 9.12 17.31 3.66
N GLU A 368 8.34 17.33 4.73
CA GLU A 368 8.44 16.35 5.81
C GLU A 368 7.84 14.99 5.42
N LEU A 369 6.65 14.94 4.79
CA LEU A 369 6.03 13.69 4.39
C LEU A 369 6.82 12.94 3.31
N SER A 370 7.50 13.66 2.42
CA SER A 370 8.26 13.07 1.30
C SER A 370 9.69 12.66 1.66
N ARG A 371 10.19 13.08 2.82
CA ARG A 371 11.51 12.70 3.32
C ARG A 371 11.53 11.23 3.78
N ILE A 372 12.64 10.54 3.57
CA ILE A 372 12.84 9.18 4.09
C ILE A 372 13.11 9.26 5.60
N HIS A 373 12.32 8.53 6.38
CA HIS A 373 12.43 8.45 7.84
C HIS A 373 13.08 7.15 8.32
N VAL A 374 12.99 6.08 7.54
CA VAL A 374 13.54 4.76 7.87
C VAL A 374 14.32 4.22 6.67
N MET A 375 15.62 4.00 6.85
CA MET A 375 16.52 3.43 5.83
C MET A 375 16.80 1.95 6.04
N GLY A 376 16.50 1.41 7.22
CA GLY A 376 16.78 0.03 7.56
C GLY A 376 15.70 -0.95 7.13
N MET A 377 15.96 -2.22 7.42
CA MET A 377 15.09 -3.33 7.04
C MET A 377 13.77 -3.30 7.81
N ASP A 378 12.69 -3.66 7.13
CA ASP A 378 11.38 -3.91 7.73
C ASP A 378 11.19 -5.42 7.99
N ALA A 379 10.64 -5.77 9.16
CA ALA A 379 10.46 -7.17 9.54
C ALA A 379 9.36 -7.90 8.73
N VAL A 380 8.39 -7.17 8.20
CA VAL A 380 7.20 -7.72 7.52
C VAL A 380 7.29 -7.53 6.01
N MET A 381 7.90 -6.41 5.57
CA MET A 381 7.98 -6.02 4.15
C MET A 381 9.44 -5.89 3.72
N PRO A 382 10.10 -7.00 3.34
CA PRO A 382 11.51 -7.02 2.97
C PRO A 382 11.73 -6.59 1.52
N ALA A 383 11.56 -5.29 1.22
CA ALA A 383 11.84 -4.75 -0.11
C ALA A 383 13.33 -4.87 -0.43
N VAL A 384 13.65 -5.31 -1.63
CA VAL A 384 15.03 -5.40 -2.13
C VAL A 384 15.48 -4.03 -2.65
N GLY A 385 16.80 -3.80 -2.62
CA GLY A 385 17.41 -2.54 -2.94
C GLY A 385 17.20 -2.04 -4.38
N SER A 386 17.61 -0.81 -4.59
CA SER A 386 17.63 -0.17 -5.91
C SER A 386 18.78 -0.71 -6.78
N PRO A 387 18.79 -0.38 -8.10
CA PRO A 387 19.92 -0.68 -8.98
C PRO A 387 21.27 -0.17 -8.48
N THR A 388 21.24 0.95 -7.76
CA THR A 388 22.45 1.60 -7.21
C THR A 388 22.85 1.07 -5.84
N GLU A 389 21.92 0.45 -5.08
CA GLU A 389 22.13 -0.02 -3.72
C GLU A 389 21.52 -1.41 -3.49
N PRO A 390 22.02 -2.46 -4.17
CA PRO A 390 21.41 -3.79 -4.12
C PRO A 390 21.51 -4.47 -2.75
N ALA A 391 22.39 -3.99 -1.87
CA ALA A 391 22.62 -4.58 -0.56
C ALA A 391 21.65 -4.09 0.53
N ILE A 392 20.81 -3.10 0.26
CA ILE A 392 19.91 -2.51 1.27
C ILE A 392 18.48 -2.98 1.01
N ALA A 393 18.02 -3.95 1.79
CA ALA A 393 16.62 -4.36 1.81
C ALA A 393 15.84 -3.40 2.71
N SER A 394 15.22 -2.37 2.15
CA SER A 394 14.48 -1.35 2.89
C SER A 394 13.28 -0.84 2.12
N MET A 395 12.15 -0.70 2.82
CA MET A 395 10.98 0.00 2.29
C MET A 395 11.23 1.50 2.10
N GLN A 396 12.27 2.04 2.73
CA GLN A 396 12.55 3.48 2.77
C GLN A 396 11.28 4.26 3.14
N TRP A 397 10.73 3.91 4.32
CA TRP A 397 9.50 4.49 4.81
C TRP A 397 9.60 6.02 4.92
N ARG A 398 8.63 6.65 4.34
CA ARG A 398 8.25 8.04 4.57
C ARG A 398 7.10 8.08 5.57
N LEU A 399 6.46 9.23 5.75
CA LEU A 399 5.30 9.30 6.65
C LEU A 399 4.06 8.72 5.95
N GLY A 400 3.85 7.41 6.14
CA GLY A 400 2.71 6.65 5.61
C GLY A 400 2.85 6.18 4.15
N TYR A 401 4.04 6.34 3.55
CA TYR A 401 4.35 5.85 2.22
C TYR A 401 5.67 5.09 2.21
N HIS A 402 5.85 4.21 1.25
CA HIS A 402 7.13 3.57 0.95
C HIS A 402 7.67 4.02 -0.41
N ARG A 403 8.97 3.81 -0.64
CA ARG A 403 9.57 4.01 -1.96
C ARG A 403 8.89 3.10 -2.98
N LEU A 404 8.74 3.56 -4.22
CA LEU A 404 8.40 2.68 -5.33
C LEU A 404 9.57 1.71 -5.57
N PRO A 405 9.42 0.39 -5.36
CA PRO A 405 10.49 -0.55 -5.64
C PRO A 405 10.66 -0.70 -7.16
N SER A 406 11.89 -0.59 -7.63
CA SER A 406 12.29 -0.87 -9.01
C SER A 406 13.72 -1.40 -9.05
N PRO A 407 13.98 -2.55 -9.66
CA PRO A 407 15.31 -3.01 -9.98
C PRO A 407 15.89 -2.36 -11.24
N CYS A 408 15.07 -1.67 -12.05
CA CYS A 408 15.45 -1.15 -13.36
C CYS A 408 15.72 0.36 -13.36
N HIS A 409 14.98 1.13 -12.55
CA HIS A 409 15.01 2.59 -12.55
C HIS A 409 15.42 3.17 -11.19
N ASP A 410 16.00 4.37 -11.21
CA ASP A 410 16.15 5.15 -9.98
C ASP A 410 14.78 5.74 -9.58
N THR A 411 14.31 5.33 -8.42
CA THR A 411 13.04 5.73 -7.83
C THR A 411 13.22 6.40 -6.46
N ALA A 412 14.36 7.07 -6.24
CA ALA A 412 14.67 7.70 -4.96
C ALA A 412 13.61 8.73 -4.53
N HIS A 413 12.98 9.40 -5.49
CA HIS A 413 11.94 10.40 -5.24
C HIS A 413 10.51 9.86 -5.38
N ALA A 414 10.34 8.66 -5.93
CA ALA A 414 9.04 8.04 -6.10
C ALA A 414 8.55 7.37 -4.82
N PHE A 415 7.31 7.66 -4.44
CA PHE A 415 6.69 7.08 -3.24
C PHE A 415 5.18 6.89 -3.41
N GLY A 416 4.65 5.94 -2.66
CA GLY A 416 3.23 5.64 -2.64
C GLY A 416 2.94 4.44 -1.76
N HIS A 417 1.92 3.70 -2.09
CA HIS A 417 1.57 2.49 -1.37
C HIS A 417 1.04 1.40 -2.31
N MET A 418 1.42 0.15 -2.05
CA MET A 418 0.89 -1.01 -2.76
C MET A 418 -0.10 -1.78 -1.92
N GLY A 419 -1.04 -2.46 -2.58
CA GLY A 419 -2.02 -3.34 -1.98
C GLY A 419 -1.60 -4.81 -2.01
N TYR A 420 -2.16 -5.59 -1.11
CA TYR A 420 -1.90 -7.03 -1.02
C TYR A 420 -2.24 -7.80 -2.32
N ASN A 421 -3.23 -7.32 -3.07
CA ASN A 421 -3.63 -7.91 -4.36
C ASN A 421 -2.76 -7.48 -5.55
N GLY A 422 -1.84 -6.52 -5.39
CA GLY A 422 -1.07 -5.93 -6.48
C GLY A 422 -1.63 -4.61 -7.03
N SER A 423 -2.71 -4.07 -6.46
CA SER A 423 -3.08 -2.67 -6.71
C SER A 423 -2.00 -1.74 -6.20
N VAL A 424 -1.78 -0.62 -6.88
CA VAL A 424 -0.73 0.33 -6.49
C VAL A 424 -1.13 1.75 -6.86
N ALA A 425 -0.73 2.71 -6.03
CA ALA A 425 -0.78 4.13 -6.37
C ALA A 425 0.48 4.83 -5.83
N TRP A 426 1.08 5.67 -6.65
CA TRP A 426 2.34 6.34 -6.32
C TRP A 426 2.53 7.63 -7.11
N CYS A 427 3.45 8.46 -6.65
CA CYS A 427 3.92 9.63 -7.40
C CYS A 427 5.45 9.72 -7.39
N ASP A 428 5.97 10.45 -8.36
CA ASP A 428 7.34 10.94 -8.40
C ASP A 428 7.33 12.45 -8.65
N PRO A 429 7.50 13.25 -7.59
CA PRO A 429 7.50 14.71 -7.71
C PRO A 429 8.67 15.27 -8.54
N SER A 430 9.74 14.49 -8.73
CA SER A 430 10.87 14.92 -9.59
C SER A 430 10.57 14.80 -11.08
N ARG A 431 9.66 13.87 -11.44
CA ARG A 431 9.17 13.64 -12.80
C ARG A 431 7.80 14.29 -13.07
N GLY A 432 7.18 14.91 -12.06
CA GLY A 432 5.79 15.36 -12.12
C GLY A 432 4.78 14.24 -12.36
N LEU A 433 5.14 13.00 -12.03
CA LEU A 433 4.42 11.77 -12.41
C LEU A 433 3.56 11.26 -11.27
N ALA A 434 2.32 10.84 -11.58
CA ALA A 434 1.46 10.11 -10.67
C ALA A 434 0.74 8.99 -11.40
N VAL A 435 0.60 7.86 -10.71
CA VAL A 435 0.11 6.60 -11.29
C VAL A 435 -0.81 5.90 -10.30
N ALA A 436 -1.90 5.32 -10.80
CA ALA A 436 -2.71 4.38 -10.04
C ALA A 436 -3.17 3.22 -10.92
N TYR A 437 -3.03 2.02 -10.39
CA TYR A 437 -3.53 0.78 -10.99
C TYR A 437 -4.38 0.01 -9.98
N VAL A 438 -5.62 -0.29 -10.37
CA VAL A 438 -6.54 -1.13 -9.60
C VAL A 438 -7.15 -2.20 -10.49
N HIS A 439 -7.52 -3.35 -9.90
CA HIS A 439 -7.95 -4.52 -10.66
C HIS A 439 -8.74 -5.52 -9.80
N ASN A 440 -9.33 -6.54 -10.44
CA ASN A 440 -9.97 -7.69 -9.79
C ASN A 440 -9.32 -9.04 -10.14
N HIS A 441 -8.04 -9.05 -10.48
CA HIS A 441 -7.29 -10.30 -10.64
C HIS A 441 -7.18 -11.04 -9.30
N ASN A 442 -7.18 -12.37 -9.37
CA ASN A 442 -7.04 -13.24 -8.21
C ASN A 442 -5.56 -13.53 -7.96
N GLY A 443 -4.91 -12.70 -7.18
CA GLY A 443 -3.48 -12.83 -6.87
C GLY A 443 -3.11 -12.14 -5.56
N THR A 444 -1.87 -12.29 -5.18
CA THR A 444 -1.24 -11.54 -4.09
C THR A 444 0.00 -10.83 -4.62
N MET A 445 0.43 -9.76 -3.98
CA MET A 445 1.65 -9.03 -4.34
C MET A 445 2.91 -9.92 -4.43
N PHE A 446 2.92 -11.10 -3.79
CA PHE A 446 4.04 -12.04 -3.86
C PHE A 446 3.95 -13.03 -5.03
N SER A 447 2.83 -13.08 -5.73
CA SER A 447 2.61 -13.97 -6.89
C SER A 447 2.22 -13.24 -8.16
N ASP A 448 1.82 -11.97 -8.05
CA ASP A 448 1.38 -11.13 -9.16
C ASP A 448 2.47 -10.14 -9.53
N ILE A 449 2.86 -10.11 -10.81
CA ILE A 449 3.91 -9.24 -11.32
C ILE A 449 3.37 -8.08 -12.16
N ARG A 450 2.03 -7.97 -12.35
CA ARG A 450 1.41 -6.99 -13.25
C ARG A 450 1.77 -5.57 -12.87
N GLN A 451 1.65 -5.22 -11.57
CA GLN A 451 2.01 -3.89 -11.11
C GLN A 451 3.47 -3.53 -11.41
N PHE A 452 4.39 -4.51 -11.30
CA PHE A 452 5.80 -4.27 -11.59
C PHE A 452 6.03 -4.04 -13.09
N ALA A 453 5.41 -4.87 -13.95
CA ALA A 453 5.49 -4.68 -15.39
C ALA A 453 4.97 -3.31 -15.83
N LEU A 454 3.83 -2.88 -15.27
CA LEU A 454 3.23 -1.59 -15.56
C LEU A 454 4.09 -0.43 -15.03
N ASN A 455 4.59 -0.51 -13.79
CA ASN A 455 5.41 0.55 -13.21
C ASN A 455 6.72 0.75 -13.96
N GLU A 456 7.44 -0.34 -14.31
CA GLU A 456 8.69 -0.25 -15.09
C GLU A 456 8.43 0.36 -16.47
N ALA A 457 7.37 -0.08 -17.16
CA ALA A 457 7.04 0.46 -18.48
C ALA A 457 6.67 1.96 -18.43
N ILE A 458 5.95 2.40 -17.38
CA ILE A 458 5.62 3.82 -17.21
C ILE A 458 6.87 4.65 -16.97
N LEU A 459 7.81 4.15 -16.17
CA LEU A 459 9.09 4.82 -15.93
C LEU A 459 9.89 4.92 -17.24
N ASP A 460 9.99 3.84 -18.03
CA ASP A 460 10.63 3.86 -19.37
C ASP A 460 9.98 4.89 -20.31
N LEU A 461 8.64 4.92 -20.35
CA LEU A 461 7.91 5.81 -21.25
C LEU A 461 8.01 7.29 -20.87
N CYS A 462 8.29 7.57 -19.59
CA CYS A 462 8.32 8.94 -19.05
C CYS A 462 9.75 9.48 -18.79
N ASP A 463 10.78 8.63 -18.83
CA ASP A 463 12.19 9.03 -18.67
C ASP A 463 12.83 9.50 -20.01
N ASP A 464 12.21 9.29 -21.16
CA ASP A 464 12.59 9.76 -22.50
C ASP A 464 12.08 11.21 -22.75
#